data_83cf1be30be28c041867af8f884da3d7
#
_entry.id   83cf1be30be28c041867af8f884da3d7
#
_cell.length_a   1.000
_cell.length_b   1.000
_cell.length_c   1.000
_cell.angle_alpha   90.00
_cell.angle_beta   90.00
_cell.angle_gamma   90.00
#
_symmetry.space_group_name_H-M   'P 1'
#
loop_
_entity.id
_entity.type
_entity.pdbx_description
1 polymer ?
#
loop_
_entity_poly.entity_id
_entity_poly.type
_entity_poly.pdbx_seq_one_letter_code
_entity_poly.pdbx_strand_id
1 'polypeptide(L)'
;PPVKPFVRPPGAVAEATFLNLCTRCDDCVKACPEWVVRKTGPEFGQRLEGYPMLLPATNPCVFCTGLPCIAACKTGALVPPAPGAFVRIGLAVVDNARCYMGQGQPCDYCVKECPVKPKAISVTARGLSAGVNADLCTGCGECAQICPANAISIEALR
;
A
#
# COMPACT_ATOMS: atom_id res chain seq x y z
N PRO A 1 -9.30 -19.79 0.75
CA PRO A 1 -9.62 -18.41 1.17
C PRO A 1 -9.02 -17.43 0.16
N PRO A 2 -9.73 -16.34 -0.16
CA PRO A 2 -9.20 -15.37 -1.10
C PRO A 2 -7.89 -14.81 -0.55
N VAL A 3 -6.85 -14.82 -1.38
CA VAL A 3 -5.55 -14.25 -1.04
C VAL A 3 -5.76 -12.74 -0.84
N LYS A 4 -5.34 -12.21 0.31
CA LYS A 4 -5.43 -10.77 0.58
C LYS A 4 -4.60 -10.00 -0.45
N PRO A 5 -5.11 -8.90 -1.01
CA PRO A 5 -4.32 -8.08 -1.91
C PRO A 5 -3.05 -7.59 -1.21
N PHE A 6 -1.93 -7.75 -1.87
CA PHE A 6 -0.64 -7.28 -1.39
C PHE A 6 -0.03 -6.31 -2.41
N VAL A 7 0.93 -5.52 -1.94
CA VAL A 7 1.71 -4.62 -2.79
C VAL A 7 3.20 -4.86 -2.57
N ARG A 8 4.03 -4.41 -3.52
CA ARG A 8 5.49 -4.44 -3.37
C ARG A 8 5.99 -3.27 -2.52
N PRO A 9 7.18 -3.39 -1.91
CA PRO A 9 7.81 -2.29 -1.18
C PRO A 9 7.98 -1.03 -2.04
N PRO A 10 8.15 0.14 -1.42
CA PRO A 10 8.46 1.38 -2.13
C PRO A 10 9.61 1.20 -3.12
N GLY A 11 9.50 1.82 -4.29
CA GLY A 11 10.53 1.77 -5.32
C GLY A 11 10.58 0.48 -6.13
N ALA A 12 9.66 -0.47 -5.92
CA ALA A 12 9.62 -1.68 -6.72
C ALA A 12 9.45 -1.35 -8.21
N VAL A 13 10.30 -1.95 -9.04
CA VAL A 13 10.16 -1.89 -10.50
C VAL A 13 8.96 -2.71 -10.95
N ALA A 14 8.61 -2.65 -12.25
CA ALA A 14 7.49 -3.41 -12.81
C ALA A 14 7.57 -4.89 -12.40
N GLU A 15 6.44 -5.51 -12.06
CA GLU A 15 6.37 -6.84 -11.40
C GLU A 15 7.21 -7.91 -12.09
N ALA A 16 7.16 -8.02 -13.43
CA ALA A 16 7.94 -9.00 -14.16
C ALA A 16 9.46 -8.80 -13.99
N THR A 17 9.90 -7.55 -14.03
CA THR A 17 11.31 -7.17 -13.82
C THR A 17 11.70 -7.37 -12.35
N PHE A 18 10.80 -7.02 -11.42
CA PHE A 18 11.01 -7.22 -10.00
C PHE A 18 11.28 -8.70 -9.66
N LEU A 19 10.46 -9.61 -10.18
CA LEU A 19 10.62 -11.04 -9.95
C LEU A 19 11.94 -11.60 -10.51
N ASN A 20 12.45 -10.99 -11.57
CA ASN A 20 13.73 -11.40 -12.17
C ASN A 20 14.95 -10.84 -11.40
N LEU A 21 14.85 -9.62 -10.87
CA LEU A 21 15.95 -8.96 -10.17
C LEU A 21 16.04 -9.32 -8.69
N CYS A 22 14.91 -9.57 -8.04
CA CYS A 22 14.87 -9.85 -6.62
C CYS A 22 15.42 -11.23 -6.29
N THR A 23 16.54 -11.27 -5.58
CA THR A 23 17.18 -12.51 -5.11
C THR A 23 16.60 -13.05 -3.81
N ARG A 24 15.59 -12.40 -3.24
CA ARG A 24 14.96 -12.77 -1.95
C ARG A 24 15.95 -12.78 -0.77
N CYS A 25 16.93 -11.86 -0.79
CA CYS A 25 18.01 -11.76 0.21
C CYS A 25 17.55 -11.25 1.59
N ASP A 26 16.30 -10.78 1.70
CA ASP A 26 15.67 -10.25 2.93
C ASP A 26 16.26 -8.91 3.44
N ASP A 27 17.18 -8.27 2.73
CA ASP A 27 17.80 -7.02 3.17
C ASP A 27 16.77 -5.91 3.38
N CYS A 28 15.78 -5.77 2.46
CA CYS A 28 14.70 -4.81 2.59
C CYS A 28 13.73 -5.13 3.75
N VAL A 29 13.56 -6.41 4.08
CA VAL A 29 12.74 -6.86 5.21
C VAL A 29 13.43 -6.45 6.51
N LYS A 30 14.72 -6.73 6.65
CA LYS A 30 15.54 -6.40 7.84
C LYS A 30 15.72 -4.90 8.02
N ALA A 31 15.80 -4.14 6.90
CA ALA A 31 15.99 -2.70 6.92
C ALA A 31 14.72 -1.92 7.29
N CYS A 32 13.54 -2.54 7.28
CA CYS A 32 12.28 -1.88 7.57
C CYS A 32 12.11 -1.65 9.09
N PRO A 33 12.20 -0.40 9.60
CA PRO A 33 12.09 -0.13 11.03
C PRO A 33 10.68 -0.39 11.57
N GLU A 34 9.66 -0.31 10.70
CA GLU A 34 8.25 -0.50 11.07
C GLU A 34 7.79 -1.95 10.89
N TRP A 35 8.68 -2.84 10.43
CA TRP A 35 8.38 -4.27 10.23
C TRP A 35 7.20 -4.55 9.30
N VAL A 36 6.90 -3.62 8.39
CA VAL A 36 5.77 -3.75 7.44
C VAL A 36 6.15 -4.53 6.20
N VAL A 37 7.43 -4.55 5.81
CA VAL A 37 7.90 -5.40 4.72
C VAL A 37 8.00 -6.83 5.21
N ARG A 38 7.28 -7.73 4.57
CA ARG A 38 7.21 -9.16 4.90
C ARG A 38 7.50 -10.00 3.68
N LYS A 39 7.68 -11.29 3.87
CA LYS A 39 7.83 -12.26 2.77
C LYS A 39 6.48 -12.87 2.43
N THR A 40 6.23 -13.08 1.14
CA THR A 40 5.10 -13.89 0.71
C THR A 40 5.30 -15.34 1.17
N GLY A 41 4.27 -15.92 1.73
CA GLY A 41 4.22 -17.33 2.07
C GLY A 41 3.61 -18.17 0.93
N PRO A 42 3.47 -19.49 1.13
CA PRO A 42 2.93 -20.42 0.15
C PRO A 42 1.45 -20.12 -0.23
N GLU A 43 0.72 -19.42 0.64
CA GLU A 43 -0.67 -18.98 0.39
C GLU A 43 -0.80 -18.02 -0.79
N PHE A 44 0.29 -17.35 -1.21
CA PHE A 44 0.35 -16.48 -2.38
C PHE A 44 0.78 -17.22 -3.65
N GLY A 45 0.99 -18.52 -3.55
CA GLY A 45 1.45 -19.38 -4.63
C GLY A 45 2.97 -19.56 -4.65
N GLN A 46 3.42 -20.78 -4.97
CA GLN A 46 4.83 -21.18 -4.94
C GLN A 46 5.75 -20.25 -5.75
N ARG A 47 5.25 -19.71 -6.85
CA ARG A 47 6.02 -18.79 -7.71
C ARG A 47 6.38 -17.48 -7.00
N LEU A 48 5.55 -17.03 -6.06
CA LEU A 48 5.72 -15.77 -5.34
C LEU A 48 6.35 -15.96 -3.97
N GLU A 49 6.51 -17.20 -3.51
CA GLU A 49 7.02 -17.51 -2.17
C GLU A 49 8.41 -16.89 -1.92
N GLY A 50 8.54 -16.26 -0.76
CA GLY A 50 9.78 -15.64 -0.30
C GLY A 50 10.05 -14.24 -0.85
N TYR A 51 9.26 -13.72 -1.76
CA TYR A 51 9.42 -12.35 -2.24
C TYR A 51 8.91 -11.31 -1.22
N PRO A 52 9.55 -10.13 -1.13
CA PRO A 52 9.08 -9.09 -0.22
C PRO A 52 7.74 -8.50 -0.68
N MET A 53 6.86 -8.29 0.28
CA MET A 53 5.52 -7.73 0.08
C MET A 53 5.10 -6.86 1.27
N LEU A 54 4.04 -6.09 1.10
CA LEU A 54 3.31 -5.42 2.16
C LEU A 54 1.82 -5.79 2.09
N LEU A 55 1.20 -5.78 3.28
CA LEU A 55 -0.25 -5.86 3.45
C LEU A 55 -0.73 -4.55 4.07
N PRO A 56 -0.85 -3.45 3.31
CA PRO A 56 -1.04 -2.12 3.87
C PRO A 56 -2.34 -1.97 4.67
N ALA A 57 -3.39 -2.70 4.29
CA ALA A 57 -4.65 -2.71 5.04
C ALA A 57 -4.52 -3.32 6.44
N THR A 58 -3.45 -4.09 6.70
CA THR A 58 -3.19 -4.69 8.01
C THR A 58 -2.10 -3.92 8.77
N ASN A 59 -1.06 -3.49 8.06
CA ASN A 59 0.07 -2.76 8.61
C ASN A 59 0.53 -1.71 7.58
N PRO A 60 0.12 -0.44 7.75
CA PRO A 60 0.41 0.64 6.82
C PRO A 60 1.89 0.95 6.66
N CYS A 61 2.28 1.41 5.49
CA CYS A 61 3.63 1.90 5.22
C CYS A 61 3.72 3.40 5.51
N VAL A 62 4.62 3.79 6.39
CA VAL A 62 4.82 5.20 6.78
C VAL A 62 5.77 5.98 5.86
N PHE A 63 6.29 5.35 4.81
CA PHE A 63 7.26 5.95 3.89
C PHE A 63 8.42 6.63 4.64
N CYS A 64 9.16 5.84 5.41
CA CYS A 64 10.26 6.27 6.28
C CYS A 64 11.23 7.23 5.56
N THR A 65 11.73 8.22 6.26
CA THR A 65 12.76 9.12 5.74
C THR A 65 13.97 8.33 5.23
N GLY A 66 14.41 8.61 3.99
CA GLY A 66 15.51 7.90 3.35
C GLY A 66 15.18 6.52 2.80
N LEU A 67 13.93 6.05 2.95
CA LEU A 67 13.44 4.79 2.40
C LEU A 67 14.44 3.62 2.59
N PRO A 68 14.72 3.20 3.83
CA PRO A 68 15.79 2.24 4.12
C PRO A 68 15.62 0.89 3.41
N CYS A 69 14.40 0.50 3.08
CA CYS A 69 14.13 -0.71 2.28
C CYS A 69 14.71 -0.59 0.85
N ILE A 70 14.64 0.60 0.24
CA ILE A 70 15.25 0.86 -1.07
C ILE A 70 16.77 0.91 -0.93
N ALA A 71 17.29 1.65 0.06
CA ALA A 71 18.72 1.79 0.30
C ALA A 71 19.43 0.45 0.53
N ALA A 72 18.73 -0.52 1.13
CA ALA A 72 19.25 -1.86 1.37
C ALA A 72 19.24 -2.76 0.12
N CYS A 73 18.47 -2.42 -0.91
CA CYS A 73 18.33 -3.26 -2.10
C CYS A 73 19.53 -3.12 -3.04
N LYS A 74 20.33 -4.17 -3.16
CA LYS A 74 21.55 -4.20 -4.00
C LYS A 74 21.30 -4.71 -5.41
N THR A 75 20.13 -5.29 -5.67
CA THR A 75 19.83 -5.97 -6.94
C THR A 75 19.12 -5.07 -7.96
N GLY A 76 18.70 -3.86 -7.56
CA GLY A 76 17.90 -2.98 -8.39
C GLY A 76 16.43 -3.37 -8.53
N ALA A 77 15.95 -4.34 -7.73
CA ALA A 77 14.53 -4.66 -7.66
C ALA A 77 13.72 -3.52 -7.00
N LEU A 78 14.32 -2.80 -6.07
CA LEU A 78 13.81 -1.55 -5.49
C LEU A 78 14.76 -0.42 -5.92
N VAL A 79 14.22 0.61 -6.53
CA VAL A 79 15.00 1.77 -7.01
C VAL A 79 14.54 3.05 -6.34
N PRO A 80 15.46 3.98 -6.04
CA PRO A 80 15.07 5.28 -5.51
C PRO A 80 14.19 6.03 -6.51
N PRO A 81 13.20 6.79 -6.02
CA PRO A 81 12.40 7.65 -6.88
C PRO A 81 13.30 8.73 -7.50
N ALA A 82 12.93 9.21 -8.69
CA ALA A 82 13.57 10.37 -9.26
C ALA A 82 13.42 11.58 -8.31
N PRO A 83 14.36 12.54 -8.29
CA PRO A 83 14.25 13.73 -7.46
C PRO A 83 12.90 14.42 -7.62
N GLY A 84 12.18 14.65 -6.52
CA GLY A 84 10.84 15.23 -6.52
C GLY A 84 9.71 14.32 -6.98
N ALA A 85 9.99 13.08 -7.33
CA ALA A 85 8.97 12.12 -7.71
C ALA A 85 8.20 11.62 -6.48
N PHE A 86 6.92 11.39 -6.69
CA PHE A 86 6.01 10.91 -5.69
C PHE A 86 6.13 9.38 -5.56
N VAL A 87 6.38 8.91 -4.33
CA VAL A 87 6.48 7.47 -4.06
C VAL A 87 5.10 6.88 -3.79
N ARG A 88 4.76 5.83 -4.52
CA ARG A 88 3.51 5.07 -4.30
C ARG A 88 3.80 3.58 -4.32
N ILE A 89 2.98 2.85 -3.56
CA ILE A 89 3.02 1.38 -3.51
C ILE A 89 1.70 0.76 -3.98
N GLY A 90 0.65 1.56 -4.07
CA GLY A 90 -0.67 1.11 -4.46
C GLY A 90 -1.67 2.24 -4.53
N LEU A 91 -2.94 1.88 -4.69
CA LEU A 91 -4.07 2.79 -4.71
C LEU A 91 -5.16 2.27 -3.77
N ALA A 92 -5.72 3.16 -2.95
CA ALA A 92 -6.88 2.84 -2.14
C ALA A 92 -8.14 2.74 -3.01
N VAL A 93 -8.91 1.68 -2.81
CA VAL A 93 -10.18 1.43 -3.50
C VAL A 93 -11.28 1.26 -2.44
N VAL A 94 -12.35 2.03 -2.57
CA VAL A 94 -13.47 2.03 -1.63
C VAL A 94 -14.63 1.19 -2.19
N ASP A 95 -15.05 0.20 -1.43
CA ASP A 95 -16.29 -0.54 -1.68
C ASP A 95 -17.46 0.20 -1.02
N ASN A 96 -18.23 0.91 -1.84
CA ASN A 96 -19.35 1.72 -1.37
C ASN A 96 -20.49 0.90 -0.75
N ALA A 97 -20.65 -0.35 -1.16
CA ALA A 97 -21.68 -1.23 -0.58
C ALA A 97 -21.37 -1.59 0.88
N ARG A 98 -20.08 -1.64 1.24
CA ARG A 98 -19.61 -1.91 2.60
C ARG A 98 -19.37 -0.65 3.41
N CYS A 99 -19.12 0.48 2.75
CA CYS A 99 -18.84 1.75 3.41
C CYS A 99 -20.05 2.23 4.20
N TYR A 100 -19.84 2.62 5.46
CA TYR A 100 -20.93 3.14 6.30
C TYR A 100 -21.64 4.35 5.67
N MET A 101 -20.89 5.25 5.02
CA MET A 101 -21.51 6.35 4.28
C MET A 101 -22.39 5.86 3.13
N GLY A 102 -21.97 4.81 2.41
CA GLY A 102 -22.78 4.17 1.37
C GLY A 102 -24.07 3.53 1.92
N GLN A 103 -24.08 3.19 3.21
CA GLN A 103 -25.24 2.67 3.94
C GLN A 103 -26.04 3.78 4.66
N GLY A 104 -25.73 5.06 4.41
CA GLY A 104 -26.41 6.21 5.00
C GLY A 104 -25.99 6.54 6.44
N GLN A 105 -24.87 5.97 6.92
CA GLN A 105 -24.33 6.25 8.25
C GLN A 105 -23.17 7.24 8.16
N PRO A 106 -23.08 8.26 9.04
CA PRO A 106 -21.97 9.21 9.04
C PRO A 106 -20.65 8.52 9.43
N CYS A 107 -19.60 8.75 8.63
CA CYS A 107 -18.28 8.22 8.88
C CYS A 107 -17.22 9.05 8.13
N ASP A 108 -16.07 9.31 8.77
CA ASP A 108 -14.98 10.10 8.17
C ASP A 108 -13.58 9.65 8.62
N TYR A 109 -13.44 8.50 9.27
CA TYR A 109 -12.15 8.00 9.78
C TYR A 109 -11.06 7.98 8.72
N CYS A 110 -11.33 7.42 7.55
CA CYS A 110 -10.36 7.34 6.46
C CYS A 110 -9.87 8.72 5.97
N VAL A 111 -10.73 9.73 6.03
CA VAL A 111 -10.37 11.10 5.66
C VAL A 111 -9.50 11.73 6.74
N LYS A 112 -9.84 11.53 8.02
CA LYS A 112 -9.08 12.09 9.15
C LYS A 112 -7.66 11.52 9.21
N GLU A 113 -7.52 10.22 9.04
CA GLU A 113 -6.24 9.51 9.17
C GLU A 113 -5.35 9.55 7.92
N CYS A 114 -5.85 10.06 6.79
CA CYS A 114 -5.02 10.19 5.59
C CYS A 114 -3.79 11.09 5.85
N PRO A 115 -2.56 10.58 5.75
CA PRO A 115 -1.34 11.35 6.03
C PRO A 115 -0.95 12.31 4.91
N VAL A 116 -1.49 12.10 3.69
CA VAL A 116 -1.15 12.89 2.50
C VAL A 116 -1.72 14.31 2.60
N LYS A 117 -0.95 15.30 2.18
CA LYS A 117 -1.35 16.72 2.17
C LYS A 117 -1.16 17.32 0.75
N PRO A 118 -2.23 17.84 0.10
CA PRO A 118 -3.64 17.76 0.51
C PRO A 118 -4.11 16.31 0.58
N LYS A 119 -5.17 16.03 1.35
CA LYS A 119 -5.64 14.65 1.57
C LYS A 119 -6.05 13.96 0.26
N ALA A 120 -5.55 12.73 0.10
CA ALA A 120 -5.85 11.91 -1.07
C ALA A 120 -7.23 11.25 -1.01
N ILE A 121 -7.88 11.25 0.15
CA ILE A 121 -9.23 10.73 0.34
C ILE A 121 -10.11 11.81 0.97
N SER A 122 -11.33 11.95 0.46
CA SER A 122 -12.30 12.95 0.91
C SER A 122 -13.71 12.38 0.90
N VAL A 123 -14.60 12.99 1.67
CA VAL A 123 -16.03 12.70 1.57
C VAL A 123 -16.56 13.28 0.28
N THR A 124 -17.32 12.50 -0.49
CA THR A 124 -17.96 12.97 -1.73
C THR A 124 -18.96 14.10 -1.45
N ALA A 125 -19.24 14.93 -2.46
CA ALA A 125 -20.11 16.11 -2.33
C ALA A 125 -21.51 15.81 -1.74
N ARG A 126 -21.97 14.57 -1.85
CA ARG A 126 -23.26 14.13 -1.29
C ARG A 126 -23.14 13.44 0.06
N GLY A 127 -21.92 13.30 0.62
CA GLY A 127 -21.67 12.59 1.88
C GLY A 127 -21.97 11.10 1.85
N LEU A 128 -22.12 10.50 0.66
CA LEU A 128 -22.56 9.11 0.49
C LEU A 128 -21.41 8.12 0.32
N SER A 129 -20.18 8.60 0.17
CA SER A 129 -19.01 7.73 0.07
C SER A 129 -17.72 8.50 0.28
N ALA A 130 -16.61 7.79 0.44
CA ALA A 130 -15.28 8.36 0.36
C ALA A 130 -14.77 8.28 -1.09
N GLY A 131 -14.28 9.40 -1.61
CA GLY A 131 -13.62 9.50 -2.90
C GLY A 131 -12.11 9.51 -2.75
N VAL A 132 -11.40 8.76 -3.58
CA VAL A 132 -9.94 8.71 -3.60
C VAL A 132 -9.40 9.46 -4.80
N ASN A 133 -8.51 10.43 -4.55
CA ASN A 133 -7.74 11.07 -5.61
C ASN A 133 -6.52 10.20 -5.93
N ALA A 134 -6.55 9.55 -7.09
CA ALA A 134 -5.49 8.64 -7.52
C ALA A 134 -4.13 9.34 -7.71
N ASP A 135 -4.13 10.64 -8.05
CA ASP A 135 -2.88 11.40 -8.26
C ASP A 135 -2.14 11.68 -6.95
N LEU A 136 -2.85 11.71 -5.84
CA LEU A 136 -2.29 12.00 -4.51
C LEU A 136 -2.12 10.74 -3.65
N CYS A 137 -2.87 9.68 -3.91
CA CYS A 137 -2.84 8.47 -3.08
C CYS A 137 -1.51 7.73 -3.20
N THR A 138 -0.86 7.48 -2.07
CA THR A 138 0.38 6.70 -1.98
C THR A 138 0.16 5.20 -1.86
N GLY A 139 -1.06 4.79 -1.50
CA GLY A 139 -1.34 3.40 -1.17
C GLY A 139 -0.80 2.97 0.21
N CYS A 140 -0.53 3.93 1.12
CA CYS A 140 0.07 3.66 2.44
C CYS A 140 -0.73 2.65 3.28
N GLY A 141 -2.08 2.66 3.17
CA GLY A 141 -2.96 1.74 3.88
C GLY A 141 -3.62 2.27 5.15
N GLU A 142 -3.28 3.47 5.62
CA GLU A 142 -3.87 4.06 6.83
C GLU A 142 -5.40 4.08 6.79
N CYS A 143 -5.97 4.53 5.67
CA CYS A 143 -7.42 4.57 5.49
C CYS A 143 -8.06 3.18 5.50
N ALA A 144 -7.37 2.17 5.02
CA ALA A 144 -7.86 0.79 4.99
C ALA A 144 -7.77 0.14 6.38
N GLN A 145 -6.67 0.38 7.09
CA GLN A 145 -6.48 -0.15 8.44
C GLN A 145 -7.51 0.39 9.43
N ILE A 146 -7.77 1.71 9.38
CA ILE A 146 -8.69 2.36 10.33
C ILE A 146 -10.16 2.15 9.97
N CYS A 147 -10.48 1.64 8.79
CA CYS A 147 -11.85 1.51 8.31
C CYS A 147 -12.65 0.48 9.13
N PRO A 148 -13.64 0.89 9.94
CA PRO A 148 -14.39 -0.03 10.79
C PRO A 148 -15.29 -0.99 9.98
N ALA A 149 -15.62 -0.60 8.74
CA ALA A 149 -16.42 -1.41 7.82
C ALA A 149 -15.58 -2.36 6.96
N ASN A 150 -14.23 -2.30 7.05
CA ASN A 150 -13.32 -3.00 6.13
C ASN A 150 -13.70 -2.78 4.65
N ALA A 151 -14.11 -1.56 4.33
CA ALA A 151 -14.61 -1.18 3.02
C ALA A 151 -13.51 -0.65 2.08
N ILE A 152 -12.26 -0.58 2.54
CA ILE A 152 -11.13 -0.06 1.75
C ILE A 152 -10.09 -1.14 1.57
N SER A 153 -9.71 -1.39 0.34
CA SER A 153 -8.57 -2.23 -0.04
C SER A 153 -7.45 -1.36 -0.63
N ILE A 154 -6.23 -1.88 -0.60
CA ILE A 154 -5.11 -1.28 -1.32
C ILE A 154 -4.73 -2.22 -2.46
N GLU A 155 -4.88 -1.74 -3.68
CA GLU A 155 -4.55 -2.48 -4.88
C GLU A 155 -3.17 -2.07 -5.40
N ALA A 156 -2.43 -3.04 -5.93
CA ALA A 156 -1.14 -2.78 -6.56
C ALA A 156 -1.31 -1.90 -7.81
N LEU A 157 -0.33 -1.04 -8.07
CA LEU A 157 -0.25 -0.29 -9.33
C LEU A 157 0.01 -1.28 -10.47
N ARG A 158 -0.77 -1.16 -11.53
CA ARG A 158 -0.62 -1.98 -12.75
C ARG A 158 0.29 -1.28 -13.75
#